data_38953db1eb095c97baf566c54b6e4f6a
#
_entry.id   38953db1eb095c97baf566c54b6e4f6a
#
_cell.length_a   1.000
_cell.length_b   1.000
_cell.length_c   1.000
_cell.angle_alpha   90.00
_cell.angle_beta   90.00
_cell.angle_gamma   90.00
#
_symmetry.space_group_name_H-M   'P 1'
#
loop_
_entity.id
_entity.type
_entity.pdbx_description
1 polymer ?
#
loop_
_entity_poly.entity_id
_entity_poly.type
_entity_poly.pdbx_seq_one_letter_code
_entity_poly.pdbx_strand_id
1 'polypeptide(L)'
;MKLEEHQELYRAIEEITEIAQGFGLDFYSMRYEICPADIIYTFGAYGMPTRFNHWSFGKQFHKMKLHYDLGLSKIYELVINSDPCYAFLLDSNSLIQNKLIVAHVLAHCDFFKNNVHFKNTKRDMVESMAATAERIRQYEIRYGREEVESFLDAVLSIEEHIDPSLIRPQLEW
;
A
#
# COMPACT_ATOMS: atom_id res chain seq x y z
N MET A 1 20.83 -6.35 -5.11
CA MET A 1 20.71 -6.83 -6.51
C MET A 1 21.84 -6.24 -7.35
N LYS A 2 22.48 -7.00 -8.24
CA LYS A 2 23.58 -6.54 -9.11
C LYS A 2 23.02 -5.71 -10.27
N LEU A 3 23.83 -4.85 -10.90
CA LEU A 3 23.40 -3.99 -12.01
C LEU A 3 22.82 -4.78 -13.19
N GLU A 4 23.42 -5.94 -13.50
CA GLU A 4 22.96 -6.84 -14.55
C GLU A 4 21.57 -7.41 -14.26
N GLU A 5 21.32 -7.78 -13.00
CA GLU A 5 20.00 -8.29 -12.55
C GLU A 5 18.92 -7.21 -12.62
N HIS A 6 19.27 -5.94 -12.36
CA HIS A 6 18.35 -4.81 -12.56
C HIS A 6 17.94 -4.69 -14.03
N GLN A 7 18.91 -4.73 -14.95
CA GLN A 7 18.63 -4.63 -16.39
C GLN A 7 17.78 -5.80 -16.88
N GLU A 8 18.06 -6.99 -16.37
CA GLU A 8 17.24 -8.17 -16.68
C GLU A 8 15.82 -8.05 -16.13
N LEU A 9 15.66 -7.52 -14.91
CA LEU A 9 14.35 -7.29 -14.34
C LEU A 9 13.53 -6.28 -15.15
N TYR A 10 14.13 -5.18 -15.60
CA TYR A 10 13.44 -4.20 -16.46
C TYR A 10 12.92 -4.83 -17.77
N ARG A 11 13.74 -5.64 -18.45
CA ARG A 11 13.28 -6.38 -19.63
C ARG A 11 12.15 -7.34 -19.32
N ALA A 12 12.27 -8.05 -18.19
CA ALA A 12 11.23 -8.97 -17.77
C ALA A 12 9.90 -8.24 -17.41
N ILE A 13 9.96 -7.04 -16.85
CA ILE A 13 8.77 -6.22 -16.58
C ILE A 13 8.05 -5.90 -17.90
N GLU A 14 8.77 -5.50 -18.95
CA GLU A 14 8.19 -5.22 -20.27
C GLU A 14 7.53 -6.47 -20.86
N GLU A 15 8.24 -7.60 -20.90
CA GLU A 15 7.72 -8.88 -21.39
C GLU A 15 6.48 -9.35 -20.62
N ILE A 16 6.53 -9.31 -19.29
CA ILE A 16 5.42 -9.76 -18.44
C ILE A 16 4.20 -8.83 -18.63
N THR A 17 4.44 -7.53 -18.80
CA THR A 17 3.37 -6.56 -19.07
C THR A 17 2.68 -6.84 -20.39
N GLU A 18 3.42 -7.11 -21.46
CA GLU A 18 2.88 -7.48 -22.77
C GLU A 18 2.08 -8.79 -22.70
N ILE A 19 2.62 -9.80 -22.01
CA ILE A 19 1.93 -11.07 -21.80
C ILE A 19 0.62 -10.88 -21.04
N ALA A 20 0.63 -10.09 -19.95
CA ALA A 20 -0.56 -9.81 -19.15
C ALA A 20 -1.64 -9.11 -19.98
N GLN A 21 -1.27 -8.13 -20.80
CA GLN A 21 -2.19 -7.49 -21.73
C GLN A 21 -2.71 -8.47 -22.79
N GLY A 22 -1.88 -9.37 -23.28
CA GLY A 22 -2.27 -10.45 -24.20
C GLY A 22 -3.31 -11.41 -23.62
N PHE A 23 -3.30 -11.60 -22.28
CA PHE A 23 -4.34 -12.35 -21.56
C PHE A 23 -5.60 -11.53 -21.27
N GLY A 24 -5.62 -10.24 -21.63
CA GLY A 24 -6.78 -9.37 -21.48
C GLY A 24 -6.84 -8.64 -20.13
N LEU A 25 -5.74 -8.61 -19.35
CA LEU A 25 -5.68 -7.78 -18.13
C LEU A 25 -5.69 -6.29 -18.52
N ASP A 26 -6.50 -5.51 -17.82
CA ASP A 26 -6.65 -4.07 -18.00
C ASP A 26 -6.28 -3.33 -16.70
N PHE A 27 -5.08 -2.79 -16.64
CA PHE A 27 -4.50 -2.18 -15.43
C PHE A 27 -4.04 -0.75 -15.69
N TYR A 28 -3.82 0.01 -14.59
CA TYR A 28 -3.17 1.33 -14.65
C TYR A 28 -1.69 1.18 -14.96
N SER A 29 -1.05 2.28 -15.39
CA SER A 29 0.41 2.30 -15.51
C SER A 29 1.08 1.93 -14.19
N MET A 30 2.14 1.14 -14.26
CA MET A 30 2.85 0.64 -13.08
C MET A 30 4.19 1.36 -12.90
N ARG A 31 4.52 1.65 -11.64
CA ARG A 31 5.87 2.09 -11.22
C ARG A 31 6.42 1.09 -10.22
N TYR A 32 7.59 0.56 -10.51
CA TYR A 32 8.27 -0.42 -9.68
C TYR A 32 9.46 0.23 -8.98
N GLU A 33 9.53 0.07 -7.65
CA GLU A 33 10.60 0.57 -6.80
C GLU A 33 11.18 -0.61 -6.00
N ILE A 34 12.52 -0.70 -5.94
CA ILE A 34 13.19 -1.72 -5.16
C ILE A 34 13.60 -1.11 -3.83
N CYS A 35 13.10 -1.68 -2.74
CA CYS A 35 13.26 -1.14 -1.40
C CYS A 35 13.86 -2.16 -0.42
N PRO A 36 14.65 -1.69 0.56
CA PRO A 36 15.05 -2.50 1.71
C PRO A 36 13.85 -2.96 2.54
N ALA A 37 14.02 -4.07 3.26
CA ALA A 37 12.98 -4.65 4.10
C ALA A 37 12.39 -3.65 5.12
N ASP A 38 13.24 -2.86 5.77
CA ASP A 38 12.79 -1.88 6.79
C ASP A 38 11.84 -0.84 6.21
N ILE A 39 12.03 -0.44 4.95
CA ILE A 39 11.13 0.49 4.26
C ILE A 39 9.78 -0.18 3.97
N ILE A 40 9.78 -1.42 3.45
CA ILE A 40 8.54 -2.15 3.17
C ILE A 40 7.75 -2.40 4.46
N TYR A 41 8.41 -2.79 5.56
CA TYR A 41 7.74 -2.97 6.85
C TYR A 41 7.21 -1.67 7.44
N THR A 42 7.94 -0.57 7.26
CA THR A 42 7.48 0.76 7.67
C THR A 42 6.21 1.12 6.90
N PHE A 43 6.21 0.99 5.58
CA PHE A 43 5.02 1.29 4.77
C PHE A 43 3.85 0.36 5.10
N GLY A 44 4.09 -0.93 5.32
CA GLY A 44 3.06 -1.87 5.71
C GLY A 44 2.44 -1.61 7.08
N ALA A 45 3.24 -1.12 8.04
CA ALA A 45 2.80 -0.85 9.41
C ALA A 45 2.12 0.51 9.57
N TYR A 46 2.66 1.55 8.92
CA TYR A 46 2.17 2.93 9.04
C TYR A 46 1.18 3.32 7.94
N GLY A 47 1.11 2.54 6.86
CA GLY A 47 0.49 2.93 5.61
C GLY A 47 1.37 3.92 4.84
N MET A 48 1.21 3.98 3.53
CA MET A 48 1.94 4.94 2.70
C MET A 48 1.01 5.59 1.68
N PRO A 49 0.94 6.93 1.70
CA PRO A 49 1.40 7.87 2.72
C PRO A 49 0.55 7.78 3.99
N THR A 50 1.14 8.06 5.17
CA THR A 50 0.41 8.13 6.44
C THR A 50 -0.45 9.38 6.51
N ARG A 51 -1.71 9.23 6.95
CA ARG A 51 -2.63 10.36 7.18
C ARG A 51 -2.44 11.00 8.55
N PHE A 52 -1.96 10.24 9.53
CA PHE A 52 -1.73 10.66 10.91
C PHE A 52 -0.72 9.74 11.59
N ASN A 53 -0.19 10.14 12.73
CA ASN A 53 0.64 9.29 13.59
C ASN A 53 -0.21 8.71 14.71
N HIS A 54 0.03 7.43 15.04
CA HIS A 54 -0.66 6.76 16.12
C HIS A 54 0.24 5.67 16.72
N TRP A 55 0.16 5.45 18.04
CA TRP A 55 0.98 4.46 18.74
C TRP A 55 0.79 3.02 18.21
N SER A 56 -0.41 2.70 17.73
CA SER A 56 -0.73 1.38 17.18
C SER A 56 0.13 1.01 15.97
N PHE A 57 0.59 2.00 15.19
CA PHE A 57 1.46 1.76 14.03
C PHE A 57 2.84 1.25 14.48
N GLY A 58 3.41 1.84 15.53
CA GLY A 58 4.66 1.35 16.13
C GLY A 58 4.53 -0.08 16.66
N LYS A 59 3.40 -0.40 17.31
CA LYS A 59 3.08 -1.77 17.75
C LYS A 59 3.00 -2.73 16.54
N GLN A 60 2.34 -2.33 15.46
CA GLN A 60 2.23 -3.14 14.25
C GLN A 60 3.59 -3.35 13.59
N PHE A 61 4.41 -2.31 13.48
CA PHE A 61 5.78 -2.41 12.98
C PHE A 61 6.60 -3.44 13.76
N HIS A 62 6.61 -3.34 15.09
CA HIS A 62 7.33 -4.29 15.94
C HIS A 62 6.85 -5.73 15.74
N LYS A 63 5.55 -5.95 15.63
CA LYS A 63 4.99 -7.27 15.37
C LYS A 63 5.44 -7.82 14.03
N MET A 64 5.36 -7.03 12.98
CA MET A 64 5.78 -7.43 11.62
C MET A 64 7.28 -7.71 11.57
N LYS A 65 8.10 -6.83 12.17
CA LYS A 65 9.55 -7.02 12.23
C LYS A 65 9.93 -8.27 13.01
N LEU A 66 9.31 -8.53 14.15
CA LEU A 66 9.55 -9.74 14.94
C LEU A 66 9.23 -11.01 14.13
N HIS A 67 8.11 -11.03 13.42
CA HIS A 67 7.74 -12.17 12.58
C HIS A 67 8.76 -12.39 11.45
N TYR A 68 9.26 -11.31 10.87
CA TYR A 68 10.32 -11.41 9.85
C TYR A 68 11.64 -11.94 10.43
N ASP A 69 12.11 -11.36 11.55
CA ASP A 69 13.36 -11.75 12.21
C ASP A 69 13.34 -13.22 12.65
N LEU A 70 12.16 -13.74 13.01
CA LEU A 70 11.95 -15.15 13.36
C LEU A 70 11.69 -16.06 12.14
N GLY A 71 11.67 -15.52 10.92
CA GLY A 71 11.38 -16.28 9.70
C GLY A 71 9.94 -16.78 9.58
N LEU A 72 9.00 -16.24 10.37
CA LEU A 72 7.59 -16.66 10.40
C LEU A 72 6.77 -16.03 9.27
N SER A 73 7.18 -14.87 8.78
CA SER A 73 6.55 -14.20 7.65
C SER A 73 7.55 -13.37 6.87
N LYS A 74 7.28 -13.18 5.58
CA LYS A 74 8.04 -12.29 4.71
C LYS A 74 7.06 -11.50 3.84
N ILE A 75 7.24 -10.19 3.77
CA ILE A 75 6.54 -9.34 2.81
C ILE A 75 7.43 -9.26 1.58
N TYR A 76 6.96 -9.73 0.46
CA TYR A 76 7.72 -9.76 -0.80
C TYR A 76 7.54 -8.47 -1.61
N GLU A 77 6.38 -7.84 -1.47
CA GLU A 77 5.97 -6.63 -2.17
C GLU A 77 4.96 -5.83 -1.35
N LEU A 78 4.79 -4.57 -1.75
CA LEU A 78 3.70 -3.69 -1.30
C LEU A 78 3.17 -2.94 -2.50
N VAL A 79 1.85 -2.86 -2.65
CA VAL A 79 1.20 -2.21 -3.80
C VAL A 79 0.31 -1.07 -3.31
N ILE A 80 0.38 0.08 -3.99
CA ILE A 80 -0.50 1.22 -3.73
C ILE A 80 -1.52 1.33 -4.86
N ASN A 81 -2.82 1.29 -4.50
CA ASN A 81 -3.93 1.49 -5.43
C ASN A 81 -4.08 2.96 -5.81
N SER A 82 -3.32 3.40 -6.80
CA SER A 82 -3.32 4.76 -7.37
C SER A 82 -3.15 4.69 -8.90
N ASP A 83 -3.19 5.83 -9.58
CA ASP A 83 -2.84 5.92 -10.99
C ASP A 83 -1.79 7.03 -11.17
N PRO A 84 -0.52 6.70 -11.46
CA PRO A 84 0.03 5.36 -11.66
C PRO A 84 0.00 4.51 -10.39
N CYS A 85 -0.13 3.18 -10.54
CA CYS A 85 -0.03 2.22 -9.45
C CYS A 85 1.44 2.02 -9.05
N TYR A 86 1.75 2.01 -7.76
CA TYR A 86 3.12 1.79 -7.26
C TYR A 86 3.27 0.39 -6.70
N ALA A 87 4.35 -0.28 -7.05
CA ALA A 87 4.74 -1.56 -6.48
C ALA A 87 6.16 -1.47 -5.91
N PHE A 88 6.30 -1.73 -4.60
CA PHE A 88 7.58 -1.76 -3.90
C PHE A 88 8.01 -3.21 -3.76
N LEU A 89 9.14 -3.56 -4.36
CA LEU A 89 9.73 -4.90 -4.37
C LEU A 89 10.83 -4.97 -3.32
N LEU A 90 10.91 -6.09 -2.60
CA LEU A 90 11.95 -6.30 -1.62
C LEU A 90 13.31 -6.54 -2.31
N ASP A 91 14.35 -5.80 -1.91
CA ASP A 91 15.70 -5.88 -2.47
C ASP A 91 16.39 -7.23 -2.28
N SER A 92 16.01 -7.98 -1.24
CA SER A 92 16.49 -9.33 -0.96
C SER A 92 15.77 -10.44 -1.74
N ASN A 93 14.77 -10.10 -2.56
CA ASN A 93 14.15 -11.06 -3.46
C ASN A 93 15.13 -11.47 -4.57
N SER A 94 15.10 -12.76 -4.94
CA SER A 94 15.79 -13.21 -6.14
C SER A 94 15.10 -12.68 -7.40
N LEU A 95 15.83 -12.68 -8.51
CA LEU A 95 15.28 -12.23 -9.80
C LEU A 95 14.02 -12.99 -10.18
N ILE A 96 13.99 -14.33 -9.97
CA ILE A 96 12.80 -15.14 -10.29
C ILE A 96 11.61 -14.79 -9.39
N GLN A 97 11.85 -14.47 -8.11
CA GLN A 97 10.79 -14.01 -7.22
C GLN A 97 10.23 -12.66 -7.70
N ASN A 98 11.09 -11.73 -8.07
CA ASN A 98 10.65 -10.42 -8.60
C ASN A 98 9.87 -10.57 -9.90
N LYS A 99 10.27 -11.47 -10.83
CA LYS A 99 9.49 -11.77 -12.04
C LYS A 99 8.08 -12.28 -11.72
N LEU A 100 7.94 -13.19 -10.75
CA LEU A 100 6.65 -13.69 -10.30
C LEU A 100 5.81 -12.59 -9.63
N ILE A 101 6.44 -11.76 -8.81
CA ILE A 101 5.78 -10.63 -8.15
C ILE A 101 5.29 -9.60 -9.17
N VAL A 102 6.05 -9.30 -10.21
CA VAL A 102 5.62 -8.39 -11.28
C VAL A 102 4.32 -8.88 -11.92
N ALA A 103 4.22 -10.16 -12.26
CA ALA A 103 2.98 -10.72 -12.78
C ALA A 103 1.83 -10.64 -11.76
N HIS A 104 2.11 -10.91 -10.49
CA HIS A 104 1.16 -10.85 -9.39
C HIS A 104 0.60 -9.44 -9.17
N VAL A 105 1.47 -8.41 -9.14
CA VAL A 105 1.03 -7.02 -8.90
C VAL A 105 0.29 -6.43 -10.11
N LEU A 106 0.53 -6.90 -11.32
CA LEU A 106 -0.29 -6.53 -12.48
C LEU A 106 -1.73 -7.01 -12.31
N ALA A 107 -1.93 -8.24 -11.78
CA ALA A 107 -3.25 -8.75 -11.46
C ALA A 107 -3.92 -7.95 -10.33
N HIS A 108 -3.16 -7.52 -9.30
CA HIS A 108 -3.69 -6.58 -8.30
C HIS A 108 -4.15 -5.27 -8.93
N CYS A 109 -3.37 -4.71 -9.86
CA CYS A 109 -3.69 -3.44 -10.50
C CYS A 109 -4.91 -3.56 -11.42
N ASP A 110 -5.05 -4.66 -12.16
CA ASP A 110 -6.27 -4.99 -12.91
C ASP A 110 -7.49 -5.05 -11.98
N PHE A 111 -7.35 -5.76 -10.85
CA PHE A 111 -8.41 -5.86 -9.85
C PHE A 111 -8.78 -4.49 -9.25
N PHE A 112 -7.82 -3.64 -8.95
CA PHE A 112 -8.08 -2.28 -8.46
C PHE A 112 -8.83 -1.42 -9.48
N LYS A 113 -8.53 -1.59 -10.76
CA LYS A 113 -9.16 -0.82 -11.84
C LYS A 113 -10.59 -1.26 -12.11
N ASN A 114 -10.86 -2.57 -12.09
CA ASN A 114 -12.08 -3.15 -12.65
C ASN A 114 -13.08 -3.65 -11.59
N ASN A 115 -12.68 -3.76 -10.32
CA ASN A 115 -13.57 -4.24 -9.26
C ASN A 115 -14.48 -3.13 -8.72
N VAL A 116 -15.77 -3.45 -8.56
CA VAL A 116 -16.80 -2.52 -8.08
C VAL A 116 -16.48 -1.92 -6.70
N HIS A 117 -15.81 -2.66 -5.81
CA HIS A 117 -15.44 -2.18 -4.48
C HIS A 117 -14.43 -1.03 -4.52
N PHE A 118 -13.65 -0.91 -5.60
CA PHE A 118 -12.67 0.18 -5.77
C PHE A 118 -13.17 1.32 -6.67
N LYS A 119 -14.43 1.26 -7.14
CA LYS A 119 -15.03 2.26 -8.02
C LYS A 119 -14.93 3.69 -7.44
N ASN A 120 -15.11 3.83 -6.14
CA ASN A 120 -15.10 5.11 -5.44
C ASN A 120 -13.73 5.47 -4.84
N THR A 121 -12.69 4.63 -5.03
CA THR A 121 -11.34 4.93 -4.57
C THR A 121 -10.73 6.03 -5.41
N LYS A 122 -10.22 7.08 -4.76
CA LYS A 122 -9.51 8.15 -5.45
C LYS A 122 -8.22 7.63 -6.07
N ARG A 123 -7.92 8.06 -7.31
CA ARG A 123 -6.70 7.65 -8.02
C ARG A 123 -5.49 8.52 -7.67
N ASP A 124 -5.72 9.71 -7.14
CA ASP A 124 -4.75 10.61 -6.52
C ASP A 124 -4.57 10.33 -5.01
N MET A 125 -4.54 9.04 -4.64
CA MET A 125 -4.55 8.64 -3.23
C MET A 125 -3.35 9.21 -2.47
N VAL A 126 -2.16 9.23 -3.08
CA VAL A 126 -0.92 9.72 -2.45
C VAL A 126 -1.07 11.19 -2.07
N GLU A 127 -1.51 12.01 -3.00
CA GLU A 127 -1.72 13.45 -2.80
C GLU A 127 -2.87 13.72 -1.80
N SER A 128 -3.94 12.98 -1.92
CA SER A 128 -5.11 13.08 -1.02
C SER A 128 -4.76 12.73 0.43
N MET A 129 -3.91 11.71 0.63
CA MET A 129 -3.41 11.32 1.95
C MET A 129 -2.43 12.35 2.52
N ALA A 130 -1.51 12.87 1.68
CA ALA A 130 -0.58 13.93 2.09
C ALA A 130 -1.31 15.20 2.54
N ALA A 131 -2.33 15.62 1.79
CA ALA A 131 -3.18 16.75 2.17
C ALA A 131 -3.94 16.50 3.48
N THR A 132 -4.36 15.25 3.72
CA THR A 132 -5.03 14.88 4.97
C THR A 132 -4.04 14.89 6.15
N ALA A 133 -2.82 14.39 5.95
CA ALA A 133 -1.76 14.42 6.97
C ALA A 133 -1.44 15.85 7.41
N GLU A 134 -1.34 16.80 6.45
CA GLU A 134 -1.13 18.21 6.77
C GLU A 134 -2.30 18.79 7.57
N ARG A 135 -3.53 18.43 7.25
CA ARG A 135 -4.71 18.85 8.00
C ARG A 135 -4.70 18.35 9.45
N ILE A 136 -4.33 17.09 9.67
CA ILE A 136 -4.18 16.52 11.02
C ILE A 136 -3.07 17.26 11.78
N ARG A 137 -1.94 17.55 11.14
CA ARG A 137 -0.86 18.34 11.75
C ARG A 137 -1.35 19.74 12.20
N GLN A 138 -2.21 20.40 11.42
CA GLN A 138 -2.80 21.67 11.81
C GLN A 138 -3.72 21.52 13.04
N TYR A 139 -4.42 20.41 13.18
CA TYR A 139 -5.18 20.12 14.40
C TYR A 139 -4.26 19.89 15.61
N GLU A 140 -3.15 19.16 15.45
CA GLU A 140 -2.16 18.97 16.52
C GLU A 140 -1.57 20.31 17.00
N ILE A 141 -1.29 21.24 16.08
CA ILE A 141 -0.82 22.59 16.42
C ILE A 141 -1.89 23.39 17.16
N ARG A 142 -3.16 23.28 16.76
CA ARG A 142 -4.25 24.06 17.31
C ARG A 142 -4.77 23.55 18.64
N TYR A 143 -4.90 22.25 18.80
CA TYR A 143 -5.56 21.61 19.94
C TYR A 143 -4.60 20.88 20.87
N GLY A 144 -3.35 20.69 20.46
CA GLY A 144 -2.37 19.86 21.14
C GLY A 144 -2.39 18.41 20.64
N ARG A 145 -1.21 17.80 20.63
CA ARG A 145 -1.02 16.43 20.13
C ARG A 145 -1.81 15.40 20.93
N GLU A 146 -1.80 15.52 22.24
CA GLU A 146 -2.47 14.57 23.15
C GLU A 146 -3.98 14.52 22.92
N GLU A 147 -4.61 15.66 22.72
CA GLU A 147 -6.05 15.77 22.44
C GLU A 147 -6.41 15.13 21.09
N VAL A 148 -5.61 15.39 20.07
CA VAL A 148 -5.81 14.79 18.73
C VAL A 148 -5.59 13.27 18.77
N GLU A 149 -4.57 12.78 19.48
CA GLU A 149 -4.30 11.36 19.62
C GLU A 149 -5.43 10.65 20.38
N SER A 150 -5.92 11.24 21.47
CA SER A 150 -7.07 10.73 22.23
C SER A 150 -8.35 10.64 21.38
N PHE A 151 -8.59 11.64 20.54
CA PHE A 151 -9.71 11.61 19.59
C PHE A 151 -9.52 10.50 18.54
N LEU A 152 -8.31 10.32 18.01
CA LEU A 152 -8.01 9.24 17.07
C LEU A 152 -8.18 7.85 17.70
N ASP A 153 -7.80 7.66 18.98
CA ASP A 153 -8.07 6.42 19.73
C ASP A 153 -9.57 6.09 19.74
N ALA A 154 -10.41 7.09 20.02
CA ALA A 154 -11.86 6.91 20.02
C ALA A 154 -12.41 6.57 18.63
N VAL A 155 -11.94 7.23 17.58
CA VAL A 155 -12.34 6.95 16.18
C VAL A 155 -11.92 5.55 15.75
N LEU A 156 -10.67 5.16 16.01
CA LEU A 156 -10.14 3.85 15.63
C LEU A 156 -10.85 2.71 16.37
N SER A 157 -11.36 2.96 17.58
CA SER A 157 -12.11 1.93 18.33
C SER A 157 -13.43 1.49 17.68
N ILE A 158 -13.99 2.32 16.81
CA ILE A 158 -15.24 2.03 16.07
C ILE A 158 -15.02 1.74 14.58
N GLU A 159 -13.79 1.75 14.10
CA GLU A 159 -13.45 1.63 12.67
C GLU A 159 -14.06 0.36 12.04
N GLU A 160 -14.01 -0.78 12.74
CA GLU A 160 -14.53 -2.06 12.24
C GLU A 160 -16.07 -2.09 12.06
N HIS A 161 -16.78 -1.12 12.64
CA HIS A 161 -18.23 -0.98 12.52
C HIS A 161 -18.65 -0.06 11.38
N ILE A 162 -17.68 0.56 10.68
CA ILE A 162 -17.93 1.48 9.56
C ILE A 162 -17.77 0.72 8.24
N ASP A 163 -18.76 0.80 7.36
CA ASP A 163 -18.66 0.28 6.00
C ASP A 163 -17.90 1.31 5.11
N PRO A 164 -16.61 1.08 4.78
CA PRO A 164 -15.83 2.02 4.01
C PRO A 164 -16.23 2.07 2.52
N SER A 165 -16.93 1.04 2.04
CA SER A 165 -17.27 0.92 0.62
C SER A 165 -18.57 1.60 0.23
N LEU A 166 -19.44 1.90 1.19
CA LEU A 166 -20.78 2.49 0.99
C LEU A 166 -21.64 1.76 -0.06
N ILE A 167 -21.38 0.46 -0.26
CA ILE A 167 -22.08 -0.36 -1.26
C ILE A 167 -23.40 -0.86 -0.70
N ARG A 168 -23.50 -1.01 0.62
CA ARG A 168 -24.76 -1.40 1.26
C ARG A 168 -25.75 -0.25 1.28
N PRO A 169 -27.02 -0.45 0.88
CA PRO A 169 -28.05 0.57 1.05
C PRO A 169 -28.11 0.96 2.52
N GLN A 170 -28.07 2.26 2.81
CA GLN A 170 -28.38 2.74 4.16
C GLN A 170 -29.81 2.34 4.44
N LEU A 171 -30.01 1.54 5.50
CA LEU A 171 -31.35 1.30 6.02
C LEU A 171 -31.89 2.63 6.54
N GLU A 172 -32.92 3.16 5.89
CA GLU A 172 -33.68 4.28 6.43
C GLU A 172 -34.37 3.79 7.72
N TRP A 173 -34.06 4.43 8.83
CA TRP A 173 -34.68 4.20 10.15
C TRP A 173 -35.97 5.02 10.26
#